data_c40135f2f1f9fa3260d7c46fd4abd83b
#
_entry.id   c40135f2f1f9fa3260d7c46fd4abd83b
#
_cell.length_a   1.000
_cell.length_b   1.000
_cell.length_c   1.000
_cell.angle_alpha   90.00
_cell.angle_beta   90.00
_cell.angle_gamma   90.00
#
_symmetry.space_group_name_H-M   'P 1'
#
loop_
_entity.id
_entity.type
_entity.pdbx_description
1 polymer ?
#
loop_
_entity_poly.entity_id
_entity_poly.type
_entity_poly.pdbx_seq_one_letter_code
_entity_poly.pdbx_strand_id
1 'polypeptide(L)'
;MARPSREQQILLSILKENVLNQMRNMGHWGEQRLSPLHSIPLAVLRRNATQRHGVTRFRRGANPNTLETEDVETIDLHPELLTDSWNNYARFVLYHEYLHALGNRFHDSIFRTLEQKWQDSGAERGREFTQFLRQRTATWLWTCQSCDKHYPRKRKANGRFRCRACSSIL
;
A
#
# COMPACT_ATOMS: atom_id res chain seq x y z
N MET A 1 12.93 4.37 4.74
CA MET A 1 12.66 5.05 3.46
C MET A 1 13.83 4.81 2.53
N ALA A 2 13.57 4.56 1.27
CA ALA A 2 14.60 4.52 0.23
C ALA A 2 14.40 5.74 -0.68
N ARG A 3 15.51 6.28 -1.21
CA ARG A 3 15.42 7.39 -2.16
C ARG A 3 14.93 6.85 -3.51
N PRO A 4 13.86 7.42 -4.11
CA PRO A 4 13.39 6.97 -5.42
C PRO A 4 14.41 7.31 -6.51
N SER A 5 14.55 6.45 -7.52
CA SER A 5 15.31 6.75 -8.74
C SER A 5 14.62 7.87 -9.54
N ARG A 6 15.32 8.43 -10.53
CA ARG A 6 14.74 9.45 -11.43
C ARG A 6 13.49 8.93 -12.14
N GLU A 7 13.53 7.72 -12.64
CA GLU A 7 12.39 7.06 -13.28
C GLU A 7 11.21 6.90 -12.30
N GLN A 8 11.47 6.41 -11.09
CA GLN A 8 10.44 6.29 -10.06
C GLN A 8 9.84 7.65 -9.67
N GLN A 9 10.63 8.74 -9.65
CA GLN A 9 10.12 10.07 -9.38
C GLN A 9 9.11 10.51 -10.46
N ILE A 10 9.40 10.26 -11.72
CA ILE A 10 8.47 10.55 -12.84
C ILE A 10 7.17 9.74 -12.67
N LEU A 11 7.28 8.44 -12.43
CA LEU A 11 6.10 7.57 -12.24
C LEU A 11 5.27 7.99 -11.02
N LEU A 12 5.90 8.37 -9.91
CA LEU A 12 5.22 8.88 -8.73
C LEU A 12 4.50 10.21 -9.01
N SER A 13 5.09 11.10 -9.81
CA SER A 13 4.44 12.36 -10.20
C SER A 13 3.20 12.10 -11.06
N ILE A 14 3.30 11.23 -12.06
CA ILE A 14 2.17 10.84 -12.91
C ILE A 14 1.07 10.19 -12.06
N LEU A 15 1.42 9.29 -11.16
CA LEU A 15 0.50 8.62 -10.25
C LEU A 15 -0.23 9.62 -9.36
N LYS A 16 0.49 10.60 -8.80
CA LYS A 16 -0.05 11.69 -7.99
C LYS A 16 -1.14 12.46 -8.74
N GLU A 17 -0.81 12.96 -9.93
CA GLU A 17 -1.78 13.72 -10.75
C GLU A 17 -3.03 12.89 -11.07
N ASN A 18 -2.86 11.64 -11.46
CA ASN A 18 -3.99 10.75 -11.78
C ASN A 18 -4.91 10.55 -10.58
N VAL A 19 -4.36 10.31 -9.39
CA VAL A 19 -5.16 10.08 -8.18
C VAL A 19 -5.86 11.36 -7.74
N LEU A 20 -5.17 12.51 -7.73
CA LEU A 20 -5.78 13.77 -7.34
C LEU A 20 -6.90 14.19 -8.32
N ASN A 21 -6.70 14.00 -9.62
CA ASN A 21 -7.75 14.25 -10.61
C ASN A 21 -8.96 13.36 -10.40
N GLN A 22 -8.76 12.07 -10.09
CA GLN A 22 -9.85 11.17 -9.77
C GLN A 22 -10.57 11.57 -8.49
N MET A 23 -9.84 11.97 -7.43
CA MET A 23 -10.44 12.49 -6.20
C MET A 23 -11.27 13.77 -6.43
N ARG A 24 -10.83 14.68 -7.32
CA ARG A 24 -11.62 15.84 -7.74
C ARG A 24 -12.91 15.42 -8.43
N ASN A 25 -12.82 14.48 -9.36
CA ASN A 25 -13.99 13.97 -10.10
C ASN A 25 -15.01 13.26 -9.22
N MET A 26 -14.60 12.70 -8.08
CA MET A 26 -15.49 12.13 -7.09
C MET A 26 -16.40 13.18 -6.43
N GLY A 27 -16.03 14.47 -6.44
CA GLY A 27 -16.81 15.57 -5.87
C GLY A 27 -17.04 15.51 -4.36
N HIS A 28 -16.30 14.65 -3.64
CA HIS A 28 -16.47 14.45 -2.21
C HIS A 28 -15.64 15.45 -1.37
N TRP A 29 -14.50 15.89 -1.89
CA TRP A 29 -13.62 16.87 -1.24
C TRP A 29 -13.57 18.15 -2.05
N GLY A 30 -13.69 19.30 -1.37
CA GLY A 30 -13.43 20.60 -1.97
C GLY A 30 -11.94 20.79 -2.28
N GLU A 31 -11.63 21.66 -3.25
CA GLU A 31 -10.25 21.93 -3.68
C GLU A 31 -9.36 22.40 -2.52
N GLN A 32 -9.90 23.10 -1.53
CA GLN A 32 -9.17 23.52 -0.34
C GLN A 32 -8.56 22.34 0.46
N ARG A 33 -9.23 21.17 0.41
CA ARG A 33 -8.73 19.95 1.07
C ARG A 33 -7.80 19.11 0.17
N LEU A 34 -7.98 19.18 -1.16
CA LEU A 34 -7.18 18.40 -2.11
C LEU A 34 -5.87 19.11 -2.47
N SER A 35 -5.88 20.44 -2.56
CA SER A 35 -4.70 21.23 -2.95
C SER A 35 -3.47 20.96 -2.07
N PRO A 36 -3.56 20.87 -0.72
CA PRO A 36 -2.41 20.56 0.12
C PRO A 36 -1.79 19.18 -0.15
N LEU A 37 -2.59 18.19 -0.59
CA LEU A 37 -2.09 16.84 -0.92
C LEU A 37 -1.06 16.87 -2.06
N HIS A 38 -1.15 17.84 -2.96
CA HIS A 38 -0.21 18.00 -4.07
C HIS A 38 1.22 18.26 -3.59
N SER A 39 1.39 18.97 -2.49
CA SER A 39 2.70 19.30 -1.92
C SER A 39 3.35 18.15 -1.13
N ILE A 40 2.60 17.09 -0.77
CA ILE A 40 3.15 15.95 -0.03
C ILE A 40 4.23 15.25 -0.88
N PRO A 41 5.46 15.08 -0.36
CA PRO A 41 6.50 14.32 -1.03
C PRO A 41 6.10 12.84 -1.15
N LEU A 42 6.30 12.24 -2.33
CA LEU A 42 6.18 10.80 -2.52
C LEU A 42 7.57 10.15 -2.54
N ALA A 43 7.70 9.02 -1.87
CA ALA A 43 8.94 8.25 -1.81
C ALA A 43 8.64 6.75 -1.97
N VAL A 44 9.67 5.91 -1.84
CA VAL A 44 9.53 4.46 -1.98
C VAL A 44 9.93 3.72 -0.71
N LEU A 45 9.18 2.66 -0.42
CA LEU A 45 9.52 1.70 0.63
C LEU A 45 10.77 0.90 0.24
N ARG A 46 11.38 0.25 1.23
CA ARG A 46 12.42 -0.75 0.95
C ARG A 46 11.82 -1.91 0.16
N ARG A 47 12.52 -2.38 -0.86
CA ARG A 47 12.09 -3.45 -1.78
C ARG A 47 11.76 -4.78 -1.08
N ASN A 48 12.28 -5.02 0.12
CA ASN A 48 12.03 -6.21 0.91
C ASN A 48 10.82 -6.10 1.86
N ALA A 49 10.07 -5.01 1.84
CA ALA A 49 8.78 -4.90 2.54
C ALA A 49 7.78 -5.86 1.88
N THR A 50 7.14 -6.74 2.66
CA THR A 50 6.19 -7.74 2.14
C THR A 50 4.78 -7.60 2.72
N GLN A 51 4.60 -6.66 3.64
CA GLN A 51 3.35 -6.45 4.38
C GLN A 51 2.79 -5.03 4.19
N ARG A 52 3.62 -4.10 3.73
CA ARG A 52 3.26 -2.70 3.55
C ARG A 52 3.29 -2.37 2.08
N HIS A 53 2.17 -1.92 1.56
CA HIS A 53 2.04 -1.50 0.17
C HIS A 53 2.23 0.01 0.04
N GLY A 54 1.69 0.77 0.98
CA GLY A 54 1.93 2.19 1.19
C GLY A 54 2.12 2.50 2.68
N VAL A 55 2.59 3.69 3.01
CA VAL A 55 2.70 4.21 4.38
C VAL A 55 2.68 5.73 4.35
N THR A 56 1.72 6.33 4.99
CA THR A 56 1.72 7.76 5.32
C THR A 56 2.56 7.99 6.58
N ARG A 57 3.58 8.83 6.46
CA ARG A 57 4.45 9.22 7.59
C ARG A 57 4.12 10.61 8.04
N PHE A 58 3.87 10.74 9.32
CA PHE A 58 3.66 12.03 9.96
C PHE A 58 4.94 12.53 10.61
N ARG A 59 5.10 13.83 10.66
CA ARG A 59 6.24 14.50 11.30
C ARG A 59 6.29 14.14 12.78
N ARG A 60 7.49 14.08 13.32
CA ARG A 60 7.69 13.85 14.75
C ARG A 60 7.04 14.96 15.56
N GLY A 61 6.19 14.58 16.53
CA GLY A 61 5.47 15.52 17.38
C GLY A 61 4.10 15.94 16.87
N ALA A 62 3.67 15.49 15.68
CA ALA A 62 2.30 15.69 15.22
C ALA A 62 1.30 15.10 16.22
N ASN A 63 0.23 15.85 16.51
CA ASN A 63 -0.79 15.40 17.45
C ASN A 63 -1.67 14.33 16.78
N PRO A 64 -1.68 13.10 17.32
CA PRO A 64 -2.40 11.99 16.69
C PRO A 64 -3.93 12.14 16.67
N ASN A 65 -4.48 13.10 17.43
CA ASN A 65 -5.92 13.33 17.50
C ASN A 65 -6.40 14.45 16.55
N THR A 66 -5.47 15.25 16.02
CA THR A 66 -5.76 16.39 15.15
C THR A 66 -4.80 16.42 13.97
N LEU A 67 -4.61 15.25 13.31
CA LEU A 67 -3.72 15.15 12.14
C LEU A 67 -4.30 15.91 10.96
N GLU A 68 -3.48 16.73 10.35
CA GLU A 68 -3.77 17.47 9.13
C GLU A 68 -2.75 17.14 8.02
N THR A 69 -3.04 17.58 6.80
CA THR A 69 -2.18 17.31 5.65
C THR A 69 -0.77 17.89 5.83
N GLU A 70 -0.64 18.99 6.54
CA GLU A 70 0.62 19.68 6.85
C GLU A 70 1.51 18.89 7.81
N ASP A 71 0.92 17.99 8.59
CA ASP A 71 1.66 17.09 9.48
C ASP A 71 2.32 15.93 8.72
N VAL A 72 1.95 15.71 7.46
CA VAL A 72 2.51 14.63 6.66
C VAL A 72 3.93 14.98 6.21
N GLU A 73 4.89 14.14 6.57
CA GLU A 73 6.28 14.24 6.13
C GLU A 73 6.46 13.68 4.72
N THR A 74 5.89 12.50 4.46
CA THR A 74 5.99 11.79 3.18
C THR A 74 4.97 10.66 3.10
N ILE A 75 4.63 10.27 1.87
CA ILE A 75 3.94 9.01 1.59
C ILE A 75 4.88 8.11 0.82
N ASP A 76 5.17 6.94 1.40
CA ASP A 76 6.04 5.92 0.80
C ASP A 76 5.19 4.84 0.13
N LEU A 77 5.44 4.52 -1.14
CA LEU A 77 4.81 3.42 -1.85
C LEU A 77 5.79 2.27 -2.10
N HIS A 78 5.29 1.04 -2.16
CA HIS A 78 6.15 -0.09 -2.51
C HIS A 78 6.64 0.06 -3.98
N PRO A 79 7.95 -0.06 -4.28
CA PRO A 79 8.48 0.21 -5.62
C PRO A 79 7.88 -0.70 -6.71
N GLU A 80 7.42 -1.90 -6.39
CA GLU A 80 6.76 -2.80 -7.34
C GLU A 80 5.37 -2.29 -7.79
N LEU A 81 4.75 -1.37 -7.05
CA LEU A 81 3.51 -0.71 -7.49
C LEU A 81 3.72 0.20 -8.70
N LEU A 82 4.96 0.64 -8.93
CA LEU A 82 5.32 1.52 -10.04
C LEU A 82 5.55 0.78 -11.36
N THR A 83 5.07 -0.45 -11.49
CA THR A 83 5.09 -1.22 -12.73
C THR A 83 3.71 -1.23 -13.38
N ASP A 84 3.64 -1.40 -14.70
CA ASP A 84 2.38 -1.38 -15.46
C ASP A 84 1.36 -2.39 -14.93
N SER A 85 1.82 -3.58 -14.54
CA SER A 85 0.96 -4.64 -14.00
C SER A 85 0.21 -4.25 -12.72
N TRP A 86 0.72 -3.27 -11.98
CA TRP A 86 0.17 -2.85 -10.70
C TRP A 86 -0.37 -1.42 -10.71
N ASN A 87 -0.40 -0.74 -11.85
CA ASN A 87 -0.74 0.69 -11.94
C ASN A 87 -2.12 1.01 -11.31
N ASN A 88 -3.17 0.24 -11.63
CA ASN A 88 -4.50 0.47 -11.06
C ASN A 88 -4.52 0.26 -9.55
N TYR A 89 -3.80 -0.76 -9.07
CA TYR A 89 -3.66 -0.98 -7.63
C TYR A 89 -2.81 0.09 -6.95
N ALA A 90 -1.78 0.61 -7.62
CA ALA A 90 -0.98 1.73 -7.12
C ALA A 90 -1.82 2.99 -6.88
N ARG A 91 -2.77 3.29 -7.80
CA ARG A 91 -3.72 4.41 -7.65
C ARG A 91 -4.57 4.23 -6.39
N PHE A 92 -5.13 3.04 -6.18
CA PHE A 92 -5.91 2.74 -4.99
C PHE A 92 -5.06 2.87 -3.72
N VAL A 93 -3.82 2.35 -3.70
CA VAL A 93 -2.93 2.46 -2.54
C VAL A 93 -2.61 3.93 -2.24
N LEU A 94 -2.30 4.75 -3.25
CA LEU A 94 -2.04 6.18 -3.03
C LEU A 94 -3.30 6.91 -2.54
N TYR A 95 -4.47 6.59 -3.07
CA TYR A 95 -5.74 7.11 -2.57
C TYR A 95 -5.95 6.75 -1.09
N HIS A 96 -5.74 5.50 -0.70
CA HIS A 96 -5.79 5.04 0.68
C HIS A 96 -4.86 5.85 1.60
N GLU A 97 -3.62 6.09 1.18
CA GLU A 97 -2.66 6.89 1.94
C GLU A 97 -3.08 8.38 2.01
N TYR A 98 -3.73 8.91 0.97
CA TYR A 98 -4.31 10.25 1.01
C TYR A 98 -5.49 10.36 1.99
N LEU A 99 -6.27 9.31 2.19
CA LEU A 99 -7.29 9.30 3.24
C LEU A 99 -6.65 9.48 4.62
N HIS A 100 -5.50 8.83 4.86
CA HIS A 100 -4.73 9.06 6.09
C HIS A 100 -4.22 10.51 6.18
N ALA A 101 -3.68 11.05 5.10
CA ALA A 101 -3.21 12.43 5.04
C ALA A 101 -4.31 13.47 5.25
N LEU A 102 -5.56 13.13 4.96
CA LEU A 102 -6.76 13.95 5.21
C LEU A 102 -7.29 13.81 6.65
N GLY A 103 -6.54 13.20 7.56
CA GLY A 103 -6.86 13.08 8.96
C GLY A 103 -7.57 11.80 9.40
N ASN A 104 -7.86 10.87 8.47
CA ASN A 104 -8.48 9.60 8.82
C ASN A 104 -7.44 8.59 9.30
N ARG A 105 -7.03 8.67 10.55
CA ARG A 105 -5.95 7.87 11.11
C ARG A 105 -6.25 6.38 11.17
N PHE A 106 -7.48 6.01 11.52
CA PHE A 106 -7.88 4.64 11.77
C PHE A 106 -8.73 4.10 10.62
N HIS A 107 -8.62 2.79 10.36
CA HIS A 107 -9.47 2.08 9.39
C HIS A 107 -10.86 1.76 10.00
N ASP A 108 -11.52 2.77 10.54
CA ASP A 108 -12.87 2.70 11.10
C ASP A 108 -13.95 2.67 10.01
N SER A 109 -15.21 2.79 10.40
CA SER A 109 -16.36 2.79 9.48
C SER A 109 -16.33 3.97 8.51
N ILE A 110 -15.90 5.15 8.99
CA ILE A 110 -15.79 6.36 8.17
C ILE A 110 -14.72 6.15 7.10
N PHE A 111 -13.53 5.70 7.51
CA PHE A 111 -12.45 5.38 6.58
C PHE A 111 -12.90 4.38 5.52
N ARG A 112 -13.56 3.29 5.92
CA ARG A 112 -14.05 2.24 5.01
C ARG A 112 -15.07 2.78 4.01
N THR A 113 -15.96 3.65 4.46
CA THR A 113 -16.93 4.31 3.57
C THR A 113 -16.25 5.19 2.53
N LEU A 114 -15.20 5.93 2.94
CA LEU A 114 -14.41 6.73 2.01
C LEU A 114 -13.62 5.85 1.04
N GLU A 115 -12.97 4.80 1.53
CA GLU A 115 -12.20 3.85 0.72
C GLU A 115 -13.08 3.19 -0.37
N GLN A 116 -14.33 2.82 -0.03
CA GLN A 116 -15.29 2.23 -0.97
C GLN A 116 -15.77 3.18 -2.08
N LYS A 117 -15.55 4.49 -1.93
CA LYS A 117 -15.86 5.46 -3.01
C LYS A 117 -14.90 5.37 -4.20
N TRP A 118 -13.77 4.69 -4.04
CA TRP A 118 -12.85 4.44 -5.14
C TRP A 118 -13.49 3.50 -6.16
N GLN A 119 -13.71 4.00 -7.36
CA GLN A 119 -14.49 3.31 -8.40
C GLN A 119 -13.65 2.41 -9.31
N ASP A 120 -12.32 2.43 -9.17
CA ASP A 120 -11.42 1.67 -10.02
C ASP A 120 -11.20 0.25 -9.48
N SER A 121 -11.04 -0.74 -10.37
CA SER A 121 -10.91 -2.18 -10.08
C SER A 121 -9.62 -2.59 -9.33
N GLY A 122 -8.84 -1.61 -8.85
CA GLY A 122 -7.57 -1.86 -8.16
C GLY A 122 -7.71 -2.35 -6.71
N ALA A 123 -8.78 -1.97 -6.01
CA ALA A 123 -8.93 -2.15 -4.56
C ALA A 123 -8.81 -3.62 -4.08
N GLU A 124 -9.34 -4.56 -4.83
CA GLU A 124 -9.35 -6.01 -4.49
C GLU A 124 -7.99 -6.71 -4.67
N ARG A 125 -7.04 -6.09 -5.36
CA ARG A 125 -5.73 -6.69 -5.69
C ARG A 125 -4.73 -6.74 -4.52
N GLY A 126 -5.09 -6.26 -3.33
CA GLY A 126 -4.19 -6.20 -2.17
C GLY A 126 -3.67 -7.57 -1.73
N ARG A 127 -4.52 -8.62 -1.77
CA ARG A 127 -4.11 -9.99 -1.45
C ARG A 127 -3.15 -10.56 -2.50
N GLU A 128 -3.44 -10.32 -3.78
CA GLU A 128 -2.62 -10.74 -4.91
C GLU A 128 -1.23 -10.08 -4.82
N PHE A 129 -1.17 -8.78 -4.59
CA PHE A 129 0.08 -8.05 -4.44
C PHE A 129 0.90 -8.55 -3.25
N THR A 130 0.26 -8.81 -2.09
CA THR A 130 0.94 -9.41 -0.93
C THR A 130 1.53 -10.78 -1.28
N GLN A 131 0.81 -11.62 -2.02
CA GLN A 131 1.30 -12.94 -2.46
C GLN A 131 2.48 -12.79 -3.42
N PHE A 132 2.36 -11.91 -4.40
CA PHE A 132 3.45 -11.58 -5.33
C PHE A 132 4.73 -11.16 -4.57
N LEU A 133 4.63 -10.24 -3.61
CA LEU A 133 5.78 -9.80 -2.81
C LEU A 133 6.39 -10.94 -1.98
N ARG A 134 5.57 -11.83 -1.43
CA ARG A 134 6.02 -12.99 -0.67
C ARG A 134 6.72 -14.01 -1.55
N GLN A 135 6.18 -14.30 -2.73
CA GLN A 135 6.82 -15.19 -3.71
C GLN A 135 8.18 -14.66 -4.14
N ARG A 136 8.24 -13.39 -4.51
CA ARG A 136 9.46 -12.74 -4.97
C ARG A 136 10.58 -12.68 -3.93
N THR A 137 10.24 -12.58 -2.64
CA THR A 137 11.21 -12.49 -1.53
C THR A 137 11.45 -13.81 -0.83
N ALA A 138 10.81 -14.88 -1.28
CA ALA A 138 10.95 -16.21 -0.68
C ALA A 138 12.28 -16.84 -1.08
N THR A 139 12.95 -17.44 -0.09
CA THR A 139 14.13 -18.29 -0.29
C THR A 139 13.75 -19.77 -0.29
N TRP A 140 12.61 -20.09 0.31
CA TRP A 140 12.11 -21.44 0.48
C TRP A 140 10.65 -21.54 0.06
N LEU A 141 10.30 -22.67 -0.57
CA LEU A 141 8.93 -23.05 -0.82
C LEU A 141 8.58 -24.24 0.09
N TRP A 142 7.74 -23.99 1.09
CA TRP A 142 7.23 -25.08 1.92
C TRP A 142 6.04 -25.71 1.21
N THR A 143 6.12 -27.02 0.94
CA THR A 143 5.05 -27.78 0.29
C THR A 143 4.43 -28.72 1.30
N CYS A 144 3.11 -28.68 1.43
CA CYS A 144 2.38 -29.63 2.26
C CYS A 144 2.31 -30.99 1.57
N GLN A 145 2.85 -32.03 2.19
CA GLN A 145 2.86 -33.38 1.62
C GLN A 145 1.45 -34.02 1.55
N SER A 146 0.48 -33.48 2.32
CA SER A 146 -0.88 -34.04 2.38
C SER A 146 -1.87 -33.40 1.41
N CYS A 147 -1.69 -32.12 1.03
CA CYS A 147 -2.64 -31.39 0.18
C CYS A 147 -1.97 -30.54 -0.89
N ASP A 148 -0.68 -30.70 -1.07
CA ASP A 148 0.18 -30.05 -2.07
C ASP A 148 0.15 -28.50 -2.06
N LYS A 149 -0.34 -27.90 -0.97
CA LYS A 149 -0.39 -26.45 -0.84
C LYS A 149 0.98 -25.86 -0.59
N HIS A 150 1.33 -24.82 -1.37
CA HIS A 150 2.63 -24.16 -1.33
C HIS A 150 2.61 -22.88 -0.47
N TYR A 151 3.69 -22.66 0.28
CA TYR A 151 3.88 -21.52 1.17
C TYR A 151 5.26 -20.90 0.96
N PRO A 152 5.37 -19.79 0.20
CA PRO A 152 6.63 -19.05 0.07
C PRO A 152 7.12 -18.55 1.43
N ARG A 153 8.39 -18.82 1.78
CA ARG A 153 8.98 -18.48 3.08
C ARG A 153 10.43 -18.01 2.93
N LYS A 154 10.86 -17.22 3.94
CA LYS A 154 12.27 -16.78 4.06
C LYS A 154 13.14 -17.75 4.85
N ARG A 155 12.54 -18.74 5.50
CA ARG A 155 13.24 -19.73 6.34
C ARG A 155 12.85 -21.14 5.95
N LYS A 156 13.77 -22.10 6.16
CA LYS A 156 13.51 -23.52 5.97
C LYS A 156 12.43 -24.01 6.95
N ALA A 157 11.62 -24.97 6.51
CA ALA A 157 10.68 -25.67 7.38
C ALA A 157 11.46 -26.46 8.45
N ASN A 158 10.91 -26.53 9.66
CA ASN A 158 11.52 -27.21 10.80
C ASN A 158 10.52 -28.13 11.55
N GLY A 159 9.44 -28.53 10.91
CA GLY A 159 8.44 -29.42 11.47
C GLY A 159 7.52 -28.81 12.55
N ARG A 160 7.67 -27.53 12.88
CA ARG A 160 6.87 -26.85 13.92
C ARG A 160 5.61 -26.16 13.38
N PHE A 161 5.47 -26.08 12.06
CA PHE A 161 4.36 -25.36 11.42
C PHE A 161 3.34 -26.32 10.83
N ARG A 162 2.08 -25.91 10.86
CA ARG A 162 0.98 -26.66 10.27
C ARG A 162 0.48 -26.03 8.99
N CYS A 163 0.07 -26.85 8.06
CA CYS A 163 -0.61 -26.42 6.85
C CYS A 163 -1.94 -25.73 7.21
N ARG A 164 -2.17 -24.54 6.66
CA ARG A 164 -3.42 -23.78 6.91
C ARG A 164 -4.65 -24.39 6.24
N ALA A 165 -4.47 -25.32 5.29
CA ALA A 165 -5.56 -25.94 4.56
C ALA A 165 -5.99 -27.27 5.19
N CYS A 166 -5.02 -28.12 5.62
CA CYS A 166 -5.31 -29.48 6.11
C CYS A 166 -4.71 -29.80 7.48
N SER A 167 -4.06 -28.82 8.13
CA SER A 167 -3.45 -28.93 9.46
C SER A 167 -2.29 -29.93 9.58
N SER A 168 -1.85 -30.58 8.50
CA SER A 168 -0.66 -31.44 8.50
C SER A 168 0.62 -30.65 8.78
N ILE A 169 1.65 -31.32 9.30
CA ILE A 169 2.95 -30.71 9.60
C ILE A 169 3.67 -30.31 8.29
N LEU A 170 4.31 -29.14 8.31
CA LEU A 170 5.12 -28.59 7.20
C LEU A 170 6.62 -28.71 7.51
#